data_224dfcd7a60449d611a953315b29685c
#
_entry.id   224dfcd7a60449d611a953315b29685c
#
_cell.length_a   1.000
_cell.length_b   1.000
_cell.length_c   1.000
_cell.angle_alpha   90.00
_cell.angle_beta   90.00
_cell.angle_gamma   90.00
#
_symmetry.space_group_name_H-M   'P 1'
#
loop_
_entity.id
_entity.type
_entity.pdbx_description
1 polymer ?
#
loop_
_entity_poly.entity_id
_entity_poly.type
_entity_poly.pdbx_seq_one_letter_code
_entity_poly.pdbx_strand_id
1 'polypeptide(L)'
;MTRYRPPRQRGSKYITPEGELALREELHQLWKVERPTVADAVHEAAKNGDRSENGDYIYGKRRLREIDSRVRFLNKRLDELEVVRRIPD
;
A
#
# COMPACT_ATOMS: atom_id res chain seq x y z
N MET A 1 -16.90 18.76 -24.78
CA MET A 1 -15.86 18.07 -25.48
C MET A 1 -14.98 17.27 -24.57
N THR A 2 -14.72 16.07 -24.93
CA THR A 2 -13.92 15.22 -24.11
C THR A 2 -12.46 15.50 -24.33
N ARG A 3 -11.79 15.90 -23.29
CA ARG A 3 -10.40 16.10 -23.41
C ARG A 3 -9.69 14.77 -23.58
N TYR A 4 -8.87 14.68 -24.60
CA TYR A 4 -8.12 13.48 -24.80
C TYR A 4 -7.23 13.24 -23.59
N ARG A 5 -7.32 12.05 -23.05
CA ARG A 5 -6.48 11.64 -21.97
C ARG A 5 -5.71 10.44 -22.42
N PRO A 6 -4.40 10.56 -22.52
CA PRO A 6 -3.65 9.39 -22.92
C PRO A 6 -3.98 8.24 -21.98
N PRO A 7 -4.07 7.04 -22.51
CA PRO A 7 -4.30 5.91 -21.63
C PRO A 7 -3.25 5.95 -20.56
N ARG A 8 -3.73 5.80 -19.33
CA ARG A 8 -2.79 5.74 -18.25
C ARG A 8 -1.90 4.56 -18.52
N GLN A 9 -0.65 4.86 -18.74
CA GLN A 9 0.28 3.78 -18.87
C GLN A 9 0.24 3.00 -17.61
N ARG A 10 -0.10 1.75 -17.71
CA ARG A 10 0.24 0.86 -16.64
C ARG A 10 1.69 1.08 -16.43
N GLY A 11 2.10 1.28 -15.25
CA GLY A 11 3.50 1.46 -15.02
C GLY A 11 4.28 0.42 -15.80
N SER A 12 5.38 0.82 -16.35
CA SER A 12 6.24 -0.09 -17.07
C SER A 12 6.56 -1.28 -16.18
N LYS A 13 6.70 -2.46 -16.78
CA LYS A 13 7.17 -3.60 -16.02
C LYS A 13 8.64 -3.49 -15.67
N TYR A 14 9.32 -2.50 -16.24
CA TYR A 14 10.73 -2.28 -15.93
C TYR A 14 10.86 -1.23 -14.85
N ILE A 15 11.81 -1.41 -13.95
CA ILE A 15 12.00 -0.50 -12.85
C ILE A 15 13.48 -0.49 -12.50
N THR A 16 13.93 0.65 -12.01
CA THR A 16 15.30 0.74 -11.55
C THR A 16 15.46 0.04 -10.20
N PRO A 17 16.69 -0.35 -9.84
CA PRO A 17 16.89 -0.94 -8.52
C PRO A 17 16.46 0.00 -7.40
N GLU A 18 16.67 1.29 -7.55
CA GLU A 18 16.24 2.27 -6.55
C GLU A 18 14.72 2.29 -6.42
N GLY A 19 14.03 2.22 -7.57
CA GLY A 19 12.58 2.18 -7.56
C GLY A 19 12.05 0.92 -6.90
N GLU A 20 12.69 -0.21 -7.19
CA GLU A 20 12.29 -1.46 -6.56
C GLU A 20 12.48 -1.40 -5.06
N LEU A 21 13.62 -0.86 -4.62
CA LEU A 21 13.89 -0.75 -3.20
C LEU A 21 12.83 0.11 -2.52
N ALA A 22 12.46 1.22 -3.15
CA ALA A 22 11.45 2.11 -2.59
C ALA A 22 10.12 1.39 -2.40
N LEU A 23 9.72 0.58 -3.39
CA LEU A 23 8.46 -0.16 -3.28
C LEU A 23 8.54 -1.22 -2.18
N ARG A 24 9.68 -1.90 -2.07
CA ARG A 24 9.84 -2.90 -1.03
C ARG A 24 9.88 -2.28 0.35
N GLU A 25 10.47 -1.11 0.47
CA GLU A 25 10.49 -0.41 1.74
C GLU A 25 9.09 0.06 2.13
N GLU A 26 8.32 0.54 1.16
CA GLU A 26 6.95 0.92 1.45
C GLU A 26 6.15 -0.29 1.92
N LEU A 27 6.30 -1.41 1.23
CA LEU A 27 5.60 -2.63 1.60
C LEU A 27 5.98 -3.06 3.01
N HIS A 28 7.27 -3.03 3.32
CA HIS A 28 7.73 -3.40 4.65
C HIS A 28 7.14 -2.48 5.72
N GLN A 29 7.16 -1.17 5.46
CA GLN A 29 6.66 -0.20 6.41
C GLN A 29 5.16 -0.40 6.67
N LEU A 30 4.39 -0.63 5.60
CA LEU A 30 2.97 -0.84 5.76
C LEU A 30 2.65 -2.13 6.50
N TRP A 31 3.33 -3.19 6.14
CA TRP A 31 2.98 -4.51 6.65
C TRP A 31 3.57 -4.79 8.02
N LYS A 32 4.80 -4.37 8.25
CA LYS A 32 5.51 -4.73 9.49
C LYS A 32 5.42 -3.66 10.56
N VAL A 33 5.15 -2.42 10.18
CA VAL A 33 5.15 -1.32 11.15
C VAL A 33 3.77 -0.71 11.28
N GLU A 34 3.22 -0.20 10.20
CA GLU A 34 1.95 0.55 10.30
C GLU A 34 0.77 -0.36 10.60
N ARG A 35 0.66 -1.49 9.87
CA ARG A 35 -0.49 -2.35 10.05
C ARG A 35 -0.64 -2.87 11.47
N PRO A 36 0.42 -3.39 12.10
CA PRO A 36 0.28 -3.84 13.49
C PRO A 36 -0.12 -2.70 14.43
N THR A 37 0.42 -1.51 14.23
CA THR A 37 0.09 -0.37 15.07
C THR A 37 -1.39 0.00 14.93
N VAL A 38 -1.89 0.05 13.70
CA VAL A 38 -3.30 0.37 13.47
C VAL A 38 -4.19 -0.73 14.00
N ALA A 39 -3.80 -1.99 13.81
CA ALA A 39 -4.58 -3.12 14.31
C ALA A 39 -4.69 -3.07 15.83
N ASP A 40 -3.60 -2.74 16.50
CA ASP A 40 -3.64 -2.60 17.96
C ASP A 40 -4.56 -1.47 18.38
N ALA A 41 -4.51 -0.35 17.66
CA ALA A 41 -5.38 0.78 17.97
C ALA A 41 -6.85 0.42 17.78
N VAL A 42 -7.15 -0.35 16.72
CA VAL A 42 -8.51 -0.80 16.47
C VAL A 42 -8.96 -1.74 17.61
N HIS A 43 -8.07 -2.63 18.01
CA HIS A 43 -8.38 -3.55 19.10
C HIS A 43 -8.71 -2.82 20.39
N GLU A 44 -7.90 -1.80 20.72
CA GLU A 44 -8.15 -1.01 21.91
C GLU A 44 -9.45 -0.22 21.78
N ALA A 45 -9.69 0.38 20.61
CA ALA A 45 -10.90 1.15 20.39
C ALA A 45 -12.14 0.26 20.51
N ALA A 46 -12.05 -0.98 20.07
CA ALA A 46 -13.18 -1.90 20.13
C ALA A 46 -13.61 -2.19 21.57
N LYS A 47 -12.73 -2.00 22.53
CA LYS A 47 -13.06 -2.23 23.92
C LYS A 47 -13.86 -1.09 24.53
N ASN A 48 -13.96 0.03 23.86
CA ASN A 48 -14.51 1.25 24.42
C ASN A 48 -15.97 1.50 24.06
N GLY A 49 -16.77 0.46 23.94
CA GLY A 49 -18.20 0.63 23.80
C GLY A 49 -18.71 0.39 22.41
N ASP A 50 -19.68 1.20 22.00
CA ASP A 50 -20.39 0.98 20.76
C ASP A 50 -19.51 1.24 19.54
N ARG A 51 -19.27 0.19 18.79
CA ARG A 51 -18.39 0.29 17.63
C ARG A 51 -18.96 1.17 16.54
N SER A 52 -20.27 1.25 16.44
CA SER A 52 -20.89 2.02 15.36
C SER A 52 -20.71 3.52 15.57
N GLU A 53 -20.47 3.96 16.82
CA GLU A 53 -20.28 5.37 17.11
C GLU A 53 -18.85 5.69 17.51
N ASN A 54 -17.98 4.71 17.45
CA ASN A 54 -16.60 4.88 17.87
C ASN A 54 -15.75 5.33 16.67
N GLY A 55 -15.46 6.63 16.63
CA GLY A 55 -14.71 7.19 15.51
C GLY A 55 -13.34 6.57 15.33
N ASP A 56 -12.65 6.28 16.44
CA ASP A 56 -11.34 5.66 16.37
C ASP A 56 -11.42 4.26 15.78
N TYR A 57 -12.45 3.52 16.15
CA TYR A 57 -12.64 2.18 15.60
C TYR A 57 -12.92 2.24 14.11
N ILE A 58 -13.81 3.14 13.69
CA ILE A 58 -14.20 3.29 12.29
C ILE A 58 -13.01 3.74 11.46
N TYR A 59 -12.27 4.72 11.95
CA TYR A 59 -11.10 5.24 11.25
C TYR A 59 -10.04 4.14 11.11
N GLY A 60 -9.79 3.41 12.17
CA GLY A 60 -8.79 2.35 12.14
C GLY A 60 -9.16 1.24 11.19
N LYS A 61 -10.44 0.83 11.18
CA LYS A 61 -10.86 -0.19 10.25
C LYS A 61 -10.70 0.26 8.81
N ARG A 62 -11.03 1.52 8.53
CA ARG A 62 -10.84 2.06 7.20
C ARG A 62 -9.36 2.05 6.81
N ARG A 63 -8.51 2.47 7.75
CA ARG A 63 -7.08 2.49 7.49
C ARG A 63 -6.53 1.09 7.21
N LEU A 64 -6.99 0.10 7.95
CA LEU A 64 -6.57 -1.28 7.70
C LEU A 64 -6.94 -1.72 6.29
N ARG A 65 -8.13 -1.36 5.83
CA ARG A 65 -8.52 -1.71 4.47
C ARG A 65 -7.65 -1.02 3.44
N GLU A 66 -7.29 0.24 3.70
CA GLU A 66 -6.39 0.97 2.81
C GLU A 66 -5.02 0.32 2.76
N ILE A 67 -4.50 -0.05 3.92
CA ILE A 67 -3.20 -0.72 3.99
C ILE A 67 -3.26 -2.05 3.25
N ASP A 68 -4.29 -2.84 3.49
CA ASP A 68 -4.40 -4.15 2.84
C ASP A 68 -4.49 -4.00 1.33
N SER A 69 -5.22 -3.00 0.86
CA SER A 69 -5.34 -2.74 -0.57
C SER A 69 -4.00 -2.33 -1.17
N ARG A 70 -3.28 -1.46 -0.48
CA ARG A 70 -1.98 -1.00 -0.97
C ARG A 70 -0.96 -2.13 -0.96
N VAL A 71 -0.97 -2.95 0.10
CA VAL A 71 -0.08 -4.10 0.19
C VAL A 71 -0.34 -5.05 -0.96
N ARG A 72 -1.61 -5.31 -1.26
CA ARG A 72 -1.95 -6.18 -2.38
C ARG A 72 -1.44 -5.61 -3.70
N PHE A 73 -1.61 -4.31 -3.88
CA PHE A 73 -1.11 -3.64 -5.07
C PHE A 73 0.41 -3.77 -5.18
N LEU A 74 1.11 -3.51 -4.07
CA LEU A 74 2.57 -3.56 -4.08
C LEU A 74 3.09 -4.96 -4.35
N ASN A 75 2.47 -5.97 -3.75
CA ASN A 75 2.87 -7.35 -4.00
C ASN A 75 2.69 -7.71 -5.47
N LYS A 76 1.55 -7.34 -6.03
CA LYS A 76 1.29 -7.63 -7.42
C LYS A 76 2.26 -6.88 -8.32
N ARG A 77 2.51 -5.62 -7.99
CA ARG A 77 3.43 -4.81 -8.78
C ARG A 77 4.83 -5.39 -8.77
N LEU A 78 5.30 -5.77 -7.57
CA LEU A 78 6.63 -6.34 -7.44
C LEU A 78 6.77 -7.66 -8.17
N ASP A 79 5.71 -8.47 -8.18
CA ASP A 79 5.74 -9.73 -8.91
C ASP A 79 5.84 -9.53 -10.41
N GLU A 80 5.25 -8.44 -10.91
CA GLU A 80 5.24 -8.17 -12.33
C GLU A 80 6.46 -7.40 -12.82
N LEU A 81 7.21 -6.82 -11.90
CA LEU A 81 8.31 -5.95 -12.31
C LEU A 81 9.55 -6.74 -12.66
N GLU A 82 10.23 -6.20 -13.65
CA GLU A 82 11.53 -6.72 -14.03
C GLU A 82 12.55 -5.64 -13.72
N VAL A 83 13.47 -5.94 -12.84
CA VAL A 83 14.46 -4.96 -12.41
C VAL A 83 15.46 -4.77 -13.52
N VAL A 84 15.57 -3.55 -14.00
CA VAL A 84 16.52 -3.22 -15.04
C VAL A 84 17.78 -2.72 -14.37
N ARG A 85 18.79 -3.54 -14.43
CA ARG A 85 20.07 -3.14 -13.89
C ARG A 85 20.89 -2.56 -15.02
N ARG A 86 21.78 -1.70 -14.65
CA ARG A 86 22.63 -1.14 -15.63
C ARG A 86 23.45 -2.25 -16.27
N ILE A 87 23.39 -2.33 -17.57
CA ILE A 87 24.12 -3.35 -18.28
C ILE A 87 25.43 -2.75 -18.73
N PRO A 88 26.54 -3.28 -18.28
CA PRO A 88 27.82 -2.79 -18.75
C PRO A 88 28.00 -3.16 -20.22
N ASP A 89 28.48 -2.26 -20.95
CA ASP A 89 28.74 -2.49 -22.37
C ASP A 89 29.99 -3.31 -22.58
#